data_114f6b346de644de1f056492817b0c83
#
_entry.id   114f6b346de644de1f056492817b0c83
#
_cell.length_a   1.000
_cell.length_b   1.000
_cell.length_c   1.000
_cell.angle_alpha   90.00
_cell.angle_beta   90.00
_cell.angle_gamma   90.00
#
_symmetry.space_group_name_H-M   'P 1'
#
loop_
_entity.id
_entity.type
_entity.pdbx_description
1 polymer ?
#
loop_
_entity_poly.entity_id
_entity_poly.type
_entity_poly.pdbx_seq_one_letter_code
_entity_poly.pdbx_strand_id
1 'polypeptide(L)'
;MLSSFSLISLVGVMLGVLVLVVVMAVYSGLERNVKSRLLGFTPHVLMSLHNGESSDGRMTDWTSAAAKAKALPHVEAATAYVADNVIVDVESWQRPVLFRGVDTSDPAQVAGIANMLDLENHPTSTADLGIDDRVVISSILAEQLRISVGNKLRLYSTRNFEAVMRAYKATENPPLRTAFAENWNQATEVLKAAWKTNAGQPALPFAAYREAYTLLNSILAESLREPERELLSNLLLAMDSSEKDENAQVFRFDAKSKSTIESAIADLNTTDAEKMDGETLKSLKNVVLPKEAEVIGVYQASQMAVTPDLFVPLPLAQSLAGLGQAVQGIALRLDNPYDAETFAASARQTLGPEVSLVTWGQQYQAFFSLIEQQRGMMYFLLSFIVLVSAFSMMAVMFTVTIQKRREIGVMKALGAAPNQIVRVFLYQGMILGTLGAILGVGLGRLVIHFRGAIQALFRSLGFDPFTSSFTGFNVLPAHNDPLEQAVFALMAFLLCSLAALIPAFFAARSDAAKSLRNL
;
A
#
# COMPACT_ATOMS: atom_id res chain seq x y z
N MET A 1 -25.04 32.82 -39.23
CA MET A 1 -23.81 32.11 -39.66
C MET A 1 -22.84 32.14 -38.50
N LEU A 2 -22.46 30.95 -37.99
CA LEU A 2 -21.38 30.84 -37.03
C LEU A 2 -20.08 31.33 -37.72
N SER A 3 -19.46 32.36 -37.18
CA SER A 3 -18.14 32.82 -37.65
C SER A 3 -17.13 31.68 -37.52
N SER A 4 -16.19 31.54 -38.48
CA SER A 4 -15.13 30.53 -38.41
C SER A 4 -14.39 30.54 -37.05
N PHE A 5 -14.29 31.70 -36.41
CA PHE A 5 -13.74 31.89 -35.07
C PHE A 5 -14.60 31.26 -33.96
N SER A 6 -15.92 31.32 -34.07
CA SER A 6 -16.83 30.67 -33.10
C SER A 6 -16.73 29.16 -33.18
N LEU A 7 -16.43 28.59 -34.37
CA LEU A 7 -16.22 27.17 -34.55
C LEU A 7 -14.92 26.71 -33.87
N ILE A 8 -13.83 27.45 -33.98
CA ILE A 8 -12.56 27.16 -33.28
C ILE A 8 -12.76 27.15 -31.77
N SER A 9 -13.50 28.12 -31.25
CA SER A 9 -13.81 28.18 -29.82
C SER A 9 -14.66 26.98 -29.37
N LEU A 10 -15.66 26.61 -30.14
CA LEU A 10 -16.49 25.43 -29.88
C LEU A 10 -15.66 24.14 -29.84
N VAL A 11 -14.76 23.95 -30.82
CA VAL A 11 -13.85 22.79 -30.87
C VAL A 11 -12.92 22.78 -29.69
N GLY A 12 -12.39 23.91 -29.25
CA GLY A 12 -11.53 24.00 -28.07
C GLY A 12 -12.21 23.54 -26.78
N VAL A 13 -13.45 24.03 -26.54
CA VAL A 13 -14.25 23.62 -25.37
C VAL A 13 -14.63 22.13 -25.45
N MET A 14 -15.08 21.70 -26.64
CA MET A 14 -15.45 20.31 -26.90
C MET A 14 -14.29 19.36 -26.62
N LEU A 15 -13.08 19.66 -27.10
CA LEU A 15 -11.88 18.84 -26.85
C LEU A 15 -11.49 18.84 -25.37
N GLY A 16 -11.57 19.99 -24.69
CA GLY A 16 -11.29 20.06 -23.25
C GLY A 16 -12.20 19.16 -22.43
N VAL A 17 -13.51 19.22 -22.71
CA VAL A 17 -14.49 18.35 -22.03
C VAL A 17 -14.33 16.89 -22.42
N LEU A 18 -14.07 16.60 -23.70
CA LEU A 18 -13.82 15.23 -24.18
C LEU A 18 -12.66 14.57 -23.43
N VAL A 19 -11.50 15.25 -23.36
CA VAL A 19 -10.31 14.73 -22.66
C VAL A 19 -10.63 14.46 -21.19
N LEU A 20 -11.32 15.39 -20.53
CA LEU A 20 -11.68 15.26 -19.13
C LEU A 20 -12.62 14.06 -18.90
N VAL A 21 -13.64 13.88 -19.73
CA VAL A 21 -14.58 12.75 -19.66
C VAL A 21 -13.86 11.42 -19.90
N VAL A 22 -13.00 11.33 -20.90
CA VAL A 22 -12.28 10.08 -21.24
C VAL A 22 -11.32 9.71 -20.12
N VAL A 23 -10.48 10.65 -19.68
CA VAL A 23 -9.46 10.36 -18.65
C VAL A 23 -10.11 9.94 -17.34
N MET A 24 -11.16 10.66 -16.91
CA MET A 24 -11.83 10.33 -15.65
C MET A 24 -12.65 9.05 -15.73
N ALA A 25 -13.25 8.74 -16.86
CA ALA A 25 -13.96 7.47 -17.03
C ALA A 25 -13.01 6.27 -16.98
N VAL A 26 -11.82 6.39 -17.57
CA VAL A 26 -10.78 5.35 -17.48
C VAL A 26 -10.29 5.23 -16.02
N TYR A 27 -10.05 6.34 -15.35
CA TYR A 27 -9.61 6.35 -13.96
C TYR A 27 -10.66 5.71 -13.02
N SER A 28 -11.93 6.11 -13.14
CA SER A 28 -13.03 5.54 -12.36
C SER A 28 -13.25 4.06 -12.67
N GLY A 29 -13.04 3.65 -13.93
CA GLY A 29 -13.09 2.26 -14.35
C GLY A 29 -11.98 1.42 -13.72
N LEU A 30 -10.75 1.95 -13.68
CA LEU A 30 -9.61 1.31 -13.04
C LEU A 30 -9.83 1.17 -11.52
N GLU A 31 -10.24 2.25 -10.84
CA GLU A 31 -10.54 2.24 -9.41
C GLU A 31 -11.58 1.18 -9.05
N ARG A 32 -12.72 1.14 -9.77
CA ARG A 32 -13.77 0.14 -9.53
C ARG A 32 -13.28 -1.27 -9.73
N ASN A 33 -12.47 -1.49 -10.76
CA ASN A 33 -11.96 -2.82 -11.06
C ASN A 33 -10.95 -3.30 -10.01
N VAL A 34 -10.07 -2.42 -9.53
CA VAL A 34 -9.17 -2.72 -8.41
C VAL A 34 -9.98 -3.04 -7.15
N LYS A 35 -11.00 -2.24 -6.81
CA LYS A 35 -11.90 -2.51 -5.68
C LYS A 35 -12.61 -3.86 -5.83
N SER A 36 -13.18 -4.17 -6.99
CA SER A 36 -13.90 -5.43 -7.21
C SER A 36 -12.99 -6.65 -7.13
N ARG A 37 -11.75 -6.55 -7.60
CA ARG A 37 -10.76 -7.64 -7.47
C ARG A 37 -10.34 -7.85 -6.03
N LEU A 38 -10.04 -6.77 -5.29
CA LEU A 38 -9.73 -6.87 -3.86
C LEU A 38 -10.87 -7.54 -3.09
N LEU A 39 -12.11 -7.14 -3.33
CA LEU A 39 -13.30 -7.70 -2.70
C LEU A 39 -13.59 -9.15 -3.10
N GLY A 40 -13.10 -9.60 -4.26
CA GLY A 40 -13.30 -10.97 -4.74
C GLY A 40 -12.63 -12.02 -3.87
N PHE A 41 -11.48 -11.72 -3.25
CA PHE A 41 -10.72 -12.67 -2.43
C PHE A 41 -10.25 -12.13 -1.09
N THR A 42 -10.46 -10.84 -0.80
CA THR A 42 -10.20 -10.27 0.53
C THR A 42 -11.44 -10.46 1.40
N PRO A 43 -11.30 -10.84 2.69
CA PRO A 43 -12.42 -10.84 3.60
C PRO A 43 -13.03 -9.45 3.69
N HIS A 44 -14.36 -9.36 3.72
CA HIS A 44 -15.04 -8.09 3.91
C HIS A 44 -14.78 -7.54 5.33
N VAL A 45 -14.71 -8.42 6.31
CA VAL A 45 -14.28 -8.13 7.68
C VAL A 45 -13.36 -9.26 8.15
N LEU A 46 -12.21 -8.92 8.69
CA LEU A 46 -11.31 -9.85 9.36
C LEU A 46 -11.57 -9.77 10.86
N MET A 47 -11.99 -10.88 11.43
CA MET A 47 -12.17 -11.04 12.86
C MET A 47 -10.96 -11.75 13.46
N SER A 48 -10.27 -11.11 14.39
CA SER A 48 -9.11 -11.65 15.11
C SER A 48 -9.26 -11.43 16.62
N LEU A 49 -8.47 -12.14 17.42
CA LEU A 49 -8.41 -11.85 18.85
C LEU A 49 -7.63 -10.56 19.07
N HIS A 50 -8.11 -9.73 19.98
CA HIS A 50 -7.37 -8.55 20.40
C HIS A 50 -6.13 -9.01 21.17
N ASN A 51 -4.92 -8.66 20.66
CA ASN A 51 -3.66 -9.01 21.32
C ASN A 51 -3.54 -8.24 22.64
N GLY A 52 -4.02 -8.82 23.73
CA GLY A 52 -3.54 -8.48 25.07
C GLY A 52 -2.08 -8.94 25.20
N GLU A 53 -1.30 -8.34 26.08
CA GLU A 53 0.15 -8.54 26.29
C GLU A 53 0.63 -10.02 26.41
N SER A 54 -0.25 -11.01 26.37
CA SER A 54 0.04 -12.43 26.55
C SER A 54 -0.47 -13.36 25.44
N SER A 55 -1.13 -12.87 24.39
CA SER A 55 -1.73 -13.71 23.35
C SER A 55 -0.92 -13.60 22.06
N ASP A 56 -0.42 -14.74 21.61
CA ASP A 56 0.35 -14.93 20.36
C ASP A 56 -0.53 -14.70 19.09
N GLY A 57 -1.73 -14.08 19.24
CA GLY A 57 -2.68 -13.77 18.18
C GLY A 57 -3.29 -15.01 17.52
N ARG A 58 -3.13 -16.18 18.13
CA ARG A 58 -3.59 -17.47 17.60
C ARG A 58 -4.99 -17.79 18.11
N MET A 59 -5.90 -18.09 17.19
CA MET A 59 -7.25 -18.53 17.50
C MET A 59 -7.32 -20.05 17.38
N THR A 60 -7.32 -20.75 18.52
CA THR A 60 -7.36 -22.23 18.57
C THR A 60 -8.78 -22.78 18.41
N ASP A 61 -9.79 -22.15 19.03
CA ASP A 61 -11.20 -22.52 18.88
C ASP A 61 -11.90 -21.69 17.78
N TRP A 62 -11.27 -21.67 16.60
CA TRP A 62 -11.78 -20.87 15.50
C TRP A 62 -13.07 -21.41 14.89
N THR A 63 -13.32 -22.72 14.98
CA THR A 63 -14.53 -23.34 14.44
C THR A 63 -15.79 -22.88 15.18
N SER A 64 -15.72 -22.83 16.51
CA SER A 64 -16.80 -22.29 17.35
C SER A 64 -17.01 -20.80 17.12
N ALA A 65 -15.92 -20.04 17.03
CA ALA A 65 -15.96 -18.61 16.75
C ALA A 65 -16.52 -18.31 15.34
N ALA A 66 -16.14 -19.11 14.32
CA ALA A 66 -16.71 -19.02 12.98
C ALA A 66 -18.20 -19.30 12.94
N ALA A 67 -18.65 -20.33 13.67
CA ALA A 67 -20.08 -20.66 13.79
C ALA A 67 -20.87 -19.51 14.43
N LYS A 68 -20.36 -18.89 15.50
CA LYS A 68 -20.98 -17.71 16.14
C LYS A 68 -21.02 -16.50 15.19
N ALA A 69 -19.93 -16.24 14.47
CA ALA A 69 -19.86 -15.15 13.53
C ALA A 69 -20.80 -15.35 12.32
N LYS A 70 -20.93 -16.59 11.83
CA LYS A 70 -21.85 -16.93 10.75
C LYS A 70 -23.33 -16.73 11.11
N ALA A 71 -23.67 -16.82 12.40
CA ALA A 71 -25.02 -16.56 12.88
C ALA A 71 -25.41 -15.07 12.94
N LEU A 72 -24.46 -14.16 12.74
CA LEU A 72 -24.74 -12.72 12.71
C LEU A 72 -25.50 -12.32 11.43
N PRO A 73 -26.37 -11.31 11.50
CA PRO A 73 -27.08 -10.81 10.32
C PRO A 73 -26.10 -10.32 9.25
N HIS A 74 -26.45 -10.51 8.00
CA HIS A 74 -25.64 -10.09 6.83
C HIS A 74 -24.33 -10.86 6.62
N VAL A 75 -24.02 -11.91 7.39
CA VAL A 75 -22.85 -12.75 7.18
C VAL A 75 -23.21 -13.94 6.28
N GLU A 76 -22.67 -13.94 5.08
CA GLU A 76 -22.84 -15.02 4.10
C GLU A 76 -21.93 -16.22 4.41
N ALA A 77 -20.66 -15.95 4.76
CA ALA A 77 -19.67 -16.97 5.11
C ALA A 77 -18.72 -16.47 6.20
N ALA A 78 -18.27 -17.41 7.03
CA ALA A 78 -17.25 -17.19 8.06
C ALA A 78 -16.24 -18.33 7.98
N THR A 79 -15.02 -18.06 7.52
CA THR A 79 -14.00 -19.06 7.19
C THR A 79 -12.67 -18.76 7.87
N ALA A 80 -11.83 -19.79 8.03
CA ALA A 80 -10.49 -19.63 8.58
C ALA A 80 -9.64 -18.66 7.74
N TYR A 81 -8.87 -17.81 8.41
CA TYR A 81 -7.94 -16.89 7.77
C TYR A 81 -6.50 -17.14 8.23
N VAL A 82 -5.63 -17.45 7.27
CA VAL A 82 -4.18 -17.55 7.45
C VAL A 82 -3.49 -16.90 6.27
N ALA A 83 -2.66 -15.91 6.52
CA ALA A 83 -1.82 -15.27 5.50
C ALA A 83 -0.48 -14.87 6.12
N ASP A 84 0.62 -15.19 5.44
CA ASP A 84 1.97 -14.86 5.92
C ASP A 84 2.93 -14.83 4.73
N ASN A 85 4.17 -14.49 4.98
CA ASN A 85 5.22 -14.58 3.98
C ASN A 85 5.87 -15.97 4.00
N VAL A 86 6.26 -16.44 2.82
CA VAL A 86 7.00 -17.68 2.62
C VAL A 86 8.12 -17.44 1.62
N ILE A 87 9.22 -18.14 1.74
CA ILE A 87 10.27 -18.12 0.72
C ILE A 87 9.99 -19.27 -0.25
N VAL A 88 9.74 -18.90 -1.50
CA VAL A 88 9.66 -19.86 -2.62
C VAL A 88 11.05 -20.11 -3.15
N ASP A 89 11.42 -21.40 -3.26
CA ASP A 89 12.69 -21.85 -3.81
C ASP A 89 12.42 -22.72 -5.05
N VAL A 90 12.97 -22.27 -6.17
CA VAL A 90 12.89 -22.98 -7.44
C VAL A 90 14.28 -22.97 -8.07
N GLU A 91 14.90 -24.15 -8.16
CA GLU A 91 16.23 -24.37 -8.76
C GLU A 91 17.33 -23.44 -8.20
N SER A 92 17.50 -22.24 -8.77
CA SER A 92 18.53 -21.27 -8.36
C SER A 92 17.94 -19.96 -7.84
N TRP A 93 16.62 -19.86 -7.69
CA TRP A 93 15.94 -18.62 -7.32
C TRP A 93 15.18 -18.78 -6.01
N GLN A 94 15.48 -17.91 -5.06
CA GLN A 94 14.77 -17.80 -3.79
C GLN A 94 14.12 -16.45 -3.67
N ARG A 95 12.82 -16.43 -3.35
CA ARG A 95 12.07 -15.18 -3.25
C ARG A 95 11.04 -15.22 -2.11
N PRO A 96 11.00 -14.18 -1.27
CA PRO A 96 9.91 -14.00 -0.33
C PRO A 96 8.62 -13.60 -1.08
N VAL A 97 7.52 -14.27 -0.80
CA VAL A 97 6.21 -14.06 -1.40
C VAL A 97 5.12 -14.15 -0.36
N LEU A 98 4.02 -13.45 -0.58
CA LEU A 98 2.84 -13.50 0.28
C LEU A 98 1.97 -14.69 -0.09
N PHE A 99 1.69 -15.58 0.87
CA PHE A 99 0.71 -16.65 0.67
C PHE A 99 -0.57 -16.39 1.46
N ARG A 100 -1.66 -17.00 1.00
CA ARG A 100 -2.94 -17.04 1.68
C ARG A 100 -3.50 -18.44 1.70
N GLY A 101 -3.90 -18.88 2.90
CA GLY A 101 -4.63 -20.12 3.10
C GLY A 101 -6.06 -20.02 2.59
N VAL A 102 -6.50 -21.07 1.90
CA VAL A 102 -7.85 -21.22 1.35
C VAL A 102 -8.49 -22.41 2.03
N ASP A 103 -9.66 -22.20 2.58
CA ASP A 103 -10.50 -23.29 3.06
C ASP A 103 -11.18 -23.95 1.85
N THR A 104 -10.65 -25.09 1.44
CA THR A 104 -11.17 -25.84 0.29
C THR A 104 -12.55 -26.44 0.52
N SER A 105 -13.05 -26.42 1.75
CA SER A 105 -14.43 -26.80 2.07
C SER A 105 -15.45 -25.68 1.77
N ASP A 106 -14.98 -24.44 1.54
CA ASP A 106 -15.82 -23.32 1.14
C ASP A 106 -15.85 -23.16 -0.39
N PRO A 107 -16.96 -23.56 -1.06
CA PRO A 107 -17.07 -23.47 -2.51
C PRO A 107 -16.94 -22.04 -3.04
N ALA A 108 -17.27 -21.02 -2.24
CA ALA A 108 -17.19 -19.62 -2.68
C ALA A 108 -15.74 -19.14 -2.80
N GLN A 109 -14.84 -19.57 -1.90
CA GLN A 109 -13.42 -19.27 -2.00
C GLN A 109 -12.79 -19.94 -3.22
N VAL A 110 -13.08 -21.23 -3.44
CA VAL A 110 -12.58 -21.99 -4.60
C VAL A 110 -13.09 -21.39 -5.91
N ALA A 111 -14.38 -21.04 -5.98
CA ALA A 111 -14.97 -20.38 -7.15
C ALA A 111 -14.34 -18.98 -7.40
N GLY A 112 -14.03 -18.25 -6.32
CA GLY A 112 -13.34 -16.96 -6.42
C GLY A 112 -11.99 -17.09 -7.11
N ILE A 113 -11.20 -18.12 -6.76
CA ILE A 113 -9.90 -18.40 -7.40
C ILE A 113 -10.11 -18.87 -8.84
N ALA A 114 -11.06 -19.78 -9.09
CA ALA A 114 -11.35 -20.29 -10.43
C ALA A 114 -11.69 -19.18 -11.43
N ASN A 115 -12.44 -18.17 -10.99
CA ASN A 115 -12.80 -17.00 -11.82
C ASN A 115 -11.61 -16.08 -12.16
N MET A 116 -10.50 -16.21 -11.43
CA MET A 116 -9.30 -15.40 -11.67
C MET A 116 -8.22 -16.15 -12.48
N LEU A 117 -8.41 -17.44 -12.78
CA LEU A 117 -7.40 -18.21 -13.51
C LEU A 117 -7.13 -17.61 -14.90
N ASP A 118 -5.87 -17.58 -15.27
CA ASP A 118 -5.40 -17.16 -16.59
C ASP A 118 -5.46 -18.33 -17.59
N LEU A 119 -6.66 -18.64 -18.01
CA LEU A 119 -6.90 -19.76 -18.94
C LEU A 119 -6.45 -19.44 -20.38
N GLU A 120 -6.20 -18.18 -20.71
CA GLU A 120 -5.69 -17.80 -22.04
C GLU A 120 -4.23 -18.20 -22.22
N ASN A 121 -3.39 -17.94 -21.22
CA ASN A 121 -1.95 -18.26 -21.25
C ASN A 121 -1.64 -19.62 -20.62
N HIS A 122 -2.48 -20.07 -19.68
CA HIS A 122 -2.32 -21.34 -18.95
C HIS A 122 -3.61 -22.16 -18.98
N PRO A 123 -3.96 -22.77 -20.11
CA PRO A 123 -5.27 -23.45 -20.31
C PRO A 123 -5.47 -24.69 -19.42
N THR A 124 -4.41 -25.25 -18.85
CA THR A 124 -4.46 -26.41 -17.94
C THR A 124 -4.64 -26.02 -16.47
N SER A 125 -4.77 -24.71 -16.16
CA SER A 125 -4.94 -24.23 -14.80
C SER A 125 -6.24 -24.71 -14.18
N THR A 126 -6.16 -25.12 -12.89
CA THR A 126 -7.30 -25.52 -12.07
C THR A 126 -7.21 -24.86 -10.68
N ALA A 127 -8.35 -24.70 -10.01
CA ALA A 127 -8.42 -24.19 -8.65
C ALA A 127 -8.60 -25.30 -7.60
N ASP A 128 -8.44 -26.58 -7.97
CA ASP A 128 -8.57 -27.73 -7.07
C ASP A 128 -7.31 -27.87 -6.21
N LEU A 129 -7.20 -27.05 -5.19
CA LEU A 129 -6.04 -27.00 -4.27
C LEU A 129 -5.82 -28.29 -3.46
N GLY A 130 -6.80 -29.20 -3.39
CA GLY A 130 -6.66 -30.40 -2.58
C GLY A 130 -6.47 -30.08 -1.08
N ILE A 131 -5.59 -30.85 -0.42
CA ILE A 131 -5.40 -30.76 1.02
C ILE A 131 -4.03 -30.17 1.39
N ASP A 132 -2.90 -30.59 0.76
CA ASP A 132 -1.59 -30.37 1.36
C ASP A 132 -0.46 -29.97 0.41
N ASP A 133 -0.51 -30.30 -0.87
CA ASP A 133 0.65 -30.26 -1.78
C ASP A 133 0.42 -29.50 -3.08
N ARG A 134 -0.66 -28.76 -3.18
CA ARG A 134 -1.04 -28.04 -4.39
C ARG A 134 -1.12 -26.54 -4.15
N VAL A 135 -0.71 -25.74 -5.14
CA VAL A 135 -0.72 -24.29 -5.05
C VAL A 135 -1.20 -23.65 -6.35
N VAL A 136 -1.88 -22.52 -6.21
CA VAL A 136 -2.17 -21.62 -7.33
C VAL A 136 -1.30 -20.37 -7.16
N ILE A 137 -0.57 -20.00 -8.20
CA ILE A 137 0.39 -18.90 -8.18
C ILE A 137 -0.10 -17.71 -9.00
N SER A 138 0.43 -16.52 -8.70
CA SER A 138 0.18 -15.33 -9.50
C SER A 138 0.90 -15.39 -10.86
N SER A 139 0.32 -14.82 -11.90
CA SER A 139 0.97 -14.69 -13.23
C SER A 139 2.30 -13.92 -13.12
N ILE A 140 2.38 -12.95 -12.21
CA ILE A 140 3.60 -12.19 -11.93
C ILE A 140 4.71 -13.11 -11.39
N LEU A 141 4.37 -13.98 -10.42
CA LEU A 141 5.33 -14.92 -9.86
C LEU A 141 5.74 -15.97 -10.90
N ALA A 142 4.78 -16.47 -11.71
CA ALA A 142 5.03 -17.40 -12.79
C ALA A 142 6.04 -16.87 -13.81
N GLU A 143 5.88 -15.62 -14.25
CA GLU A 143 6.81 -14.94 -15.17
C GLU A 143 8.19 -14.72 -14.54
N GLN A 144 8.25 -14.27 -13.28
CA GLN A 144 9.50 -13.95 -12.59
C GLN A 144 10.37 -15.17 -12.31
N LEU A 145 9.76 -16.27 -11.93
CA LEU A 145 10.45 -17.54 -11.63
C LEU A 145 10.51 -18.48 -12.86
N ARG A 146 9.87 -18.11 -13.97
CA ARG A 146 9.75 -18.90 -15.20
C ARG A 146 9.17 -20.30 -14.95
N ILE A 147 8.13 -20.36 -14.12
CA ILE A 147 7.43 -21.59 -13.77
C ILE A 147 6.03 -21.60 -14.36
N SER A 148 5.53 -22.81 -14.60
CA SER A 148 4.22 -23.07 -15.18
C SER A 148 3.48 -24.16 -14.41
N VAL A 149 2.24 -24.44 -14.81
CA VAL A 149 1.44 -25.53 -14.25
C VAL A 149 2.19 -26.86 -14.42
N GLY A 150 2.24 -27.66 -13.35
CA GLY A 150 2.97 -28.92 -13.25
C GLY A 150 4.38 -28.81 -12.66
N ASN A 151 4.94 -27.60 -12.52
CA ASN A 151 6.23 -27.42 -11.85
C ASN A 151 6.07 -27.61 -10.33
N LYS A 152 7.14 -28.12 -9.70
CA LYS A 152 7.24 -28.23 -8.24
C LYS A 152 8.06 -27.07 -7.68
N LEU A 153 7.65 -26.57 -6.53
CA LEU A 153 8.36 -25.53 -5.80
C LEU A 153 8.49 -25.93 -4.34
N ARG A 154 9.55 -25.44 -3.69
CA ARG A 154 9.78 -25.64 -2.26
C ARG A 154 9.41 -24.37 -1.50
N LEU A 155 8.67 -24.57 -0.42
CA LEU A 155 8.16 -23.51 0.44
C LEU A 155 8.88 -23.54 1.79
N TYR A 156 9.59 -22.47 2.11
CA TYR A 156 10.29 -22.31 3.38
C TYR A 156 9.58 -21.26 4.23
N SER A 157 9.20 -21.62 5.45
CA SER A 157 8.61 -20.66 6.39
C SER A 157 9.62 -19.55 6.72
N THR A 158 9.18 -18.30 6.63
CA THR A 158 10.01 -17.14 7.02
C THR A 158 10.32 -17.12 8.51
N ARG A 159 9.48 -17.74 9.33
CA ARG A 159 9.73 -17.91 10.79
C ARG A 159 10.96 -18.74 11.08
N ASN A 160 11.27 -19.71 10.22
CA ASN A 160 12.48 -20.49 10.33
C ASN A 160 13.74 -19.68 10.06
N PHE A 161 13.64 -18.69 9.16
CA PHE A 161 14.80 -17.91 8.75
C PHE A 161 15.43 -17.18 9.94
N GLU A 162 14.62 -16.55 10.78
CA GLU A 162 15.13 -15.88 11.99
C GLU A 162 15.70 -16.87 13.01
N ALA A 163 15.05 -18.02 13.20
CA ALA A 163 15.54 -19.04 14.12
C ALA A 163 16.85 -19.68 13.62
N VAL A 164 16.90 -20.02 12.33
CA VAL A 164 18.09 -20.58 11.68
C VAL A 164 19.23 -19.56 11.63
N MET A 165 18.94 -18.29 11.32
CA MET A 165 19.96 -17.24 11.31
C MET A 165 20.50 -16.93 12.71
N ARG A 166 19.63 -16.95 13.74
CA ARG A 166 20.10 -16.85 15.13
C ARG A 166 20.99 -18.03 15.52
N ALA A 167 20.57 -19.24 15.16
CA ALA A 167 21.37 -20.43 15.42
C ALA A 167 22.71 -20.41 14.66
N TYR A 168 22.69 -20.03 13.39
CA TYR A 168 23.90 -19.91 12.57
C TYR A 168 24.86 -18.86 13.15
N LYS A 169 24.39 -17.67 13.48
CA LYS A 169 25.20 -16.63 14.14
C LYS A 169 25.73 -17.07 15.50
N ALA A 170 24.94 -17.84 16.27
CA ALA A 170 25.40 -18.37 17.55
C ALA A 170 26.53 -19.40 17.40
N THR A 171 26.51 -20.23 16.35
CA THR A 171 27.56 -21.22 16.07
C THR A 171 28.79 -20.61 15.40
N GLU A 172 28.61 -19.53 14.60
CA GLU A 172 29.73 -18.86 13.91
C GLU A 172 30.52 -17.93 14.84
N ASN A 173 29.88 -17.35 15.86
CA ASN A 173 30.54 -16.51 16.85
C ASN A 173 31.09 -17.37 18.01
N PRO A 174 32.42 -17.48 18.18
CA PRO A 174 32.98 -18.19 19.30
C PRO A 174 32.64 -17.50 20.63
N PRO A 175 32.62 -18.22 21.76
CA PRO A 175 32.39 -17.61 23.07
C PRO A 175 33.38 -16.48 23.37
N LEU A 176 32.91 -15.42 24.03
CA LEU A 176 33.68 -14.22 24.37
C LEU A 176 35.02 -14.57 25.03
N ARG A 177 34.99 -15.49 25.99
CA ARG A 177 36.22 -15.96 26.71
C ARG A 177 37.21 -16.72 25.85
N THR A 178 36.80 -17.22 24.71
CA THR A 178 37.69 -17.93 23.77
C THR A 178 38.25 -16.98 22.74
N ALA A 179 37.38 -16.16 22.13
CA ALA A 179 37.79 -15.24 21.07
C ALA A 179 38.58 -14.03 21.59
N PHE A 180 38.20 -13.52 22.76
CA PHE A 180 38.73 -12.27 23.34
C PHE A 180 39.34 -12.48 24.71
N ALA A 181 39.91 -13.67 24.96
CA ALA A 181 40.45 -14.11 26.25
C ALA A 181 41.41 -13.09 26.86
N GLU A 182 42.34 -12.55 26.08
CA GLU A 182 43.34 -11.60 26.56
C GLU A 182 42.71 -10.31 27.05
N ASN A 183 41.91 -9.65 26.21
CA ASN A 183 41.22 -8.39 26.56
C ASN A 183 40.24 -8.56 27.72
N TRP A 184 39.51 -9.70 27.74
CA TRP A 184 38.56 -10.02 28.79
C TRP A 184 39.26 -10.22 30.16
N ASN A 185 40.32 -11.04 30.19
CA ASN A 185 41.07 -11.31 31.41
C ASN A 185 41.71 -10.02 31.94
N GLN A 186 42.35 -9.23 31.07
CA GLN A 186 42.97 -7.97 31.46
C GLN A 186 41.92 -6.99 32.03
N ALA A 187 40.79 -6.80 31.35
CA ALA A 187 39.74 -5.90 31.83
C ALA A 187 39.18 -6.34 33.19
N THR A 188 38.90 -7.62 33.35
CA THR A 188 38.34 -8.16 34.61
C THR A 188 39.35 -8.15 35.76
N GLU A 189 40.66 -8.41 35.51
CA GLU A 189 41.72 -8.27 36.51
C GLU A 189 41.87 -6.81 36.97
N VAL A 190 41.91 -5.86 36.04
CA VAL A 190 41.95 -4.43 36.32
C VAL A 190 40.78 -4.00 37.20
N LEU A 191 39.56 -4.41 36.83
CA LEU A 191 38.37 -4.10 37.63
C LEU A 191 38.42 -4.71 39.01
N LYS A 192 38.79 -5.99 39.15
CA LYS A 192 38.87 -6.66 40.44
C LYS A 192 39.93 -6.03 41.40
N ALA A 193 41.08 -5.66 40.84
CA ALA A 193 42.20 -5.13 41.66
C ALA A 193 42.04 -3.65 42.00
N ALA A 194 41.28 -2.86 41.21
CA ALA A 194 41.28 -1.42 41.31
C ALA A 194 40.18 -0.83 42.22
N TRP A 195 39.23 -1.61 42.72
CA TRP A 195 38.17 -1.11 43.59
C TRP A 195 38.71 -0.51 44.89
N LYS A 196 38.33 0.72 45.15
CA LYS A 196 38.64 1.47 46.40
C LYS A 196 37.33 2.01 46.98
N THR A 197 37.39 2.46 48.23
CA THR A 197 36.31 3.18 48.87
C THR A 197 36.68 4.66 48.94
N ASN A 198 35.89 5.52 48.36
CA ASN A 198 36.07 6.98 48.47
C ASN A 198 34.76 7.62 48.96
N ALA A 199 34.84 8.37 50.05
CA ALA A 199 33.70 9.00 50.72
C ALA A 199 32.54 8.01 51.03
N GLY A 200 32.85 6.75 51.35
CA GLY A 200 31.85 5.72 51.67
C GLY A 200 31.23 5.02 50.48
N GLN A 201 31.60 5.40 49.25
CA GLN A 201 31.12 4.79 48.01
C GLN A 201 32.21 3.99 47.29
N PRO A 202 31.86 2.93 46.54
CA PRO A 202 32.82 2.23 45.67
C PRO A 202 33.35 3.20 44.62
N ALA A 203 34.64 3.14 44.35
CA ALA A 203 35.29 4.01 43.37
C ALA A 203 36.40 3.30 42.60
N LEU A 204 36.58 3.70 41.35
CA LEU A 204 37.65 3.25 40.48
C LEU A 204 38.57 4.42 40.08
N PRO A 205 39.89 4.29 40.15
CA PRO A 205 40.82 5.29 39.63
C PRO A 205 40.59 5.52 38.13
N PHE A 206 40.80 6.76 37.66
CA PHE A 206 40.59 7.11 36.24
C PHE A 206 41.34 6.24 35.28
N ALA A 207 42.59 5.88 35.58
CA ALA A 207 43.38 5.01 34.74
C ALA A 207 42.76 3.61 34.58
N ALA A 208 42.37 2.97 35.71
CA ALA A 208 41.76 1.65 35.71
C ALA A 208 40.39 1.62 35.04
N TYR A 209 39.56 2.66 35.28
CA TYR A 209 38.28 2.79 34.62
C TYR A 209 38.45 2.87 33.11
N ARG A 210 39.32 3.76 32.61
CA ARG A 210 39.52 4.00 31.19
C ARG A 210 40.09 2.74 30.52
N GLU A 211 41.04 2.08 31.14
CA GLU A 211 41.64 0.85 30.63
C GLU A 211 40.57 -0.25 30.48
N ALA A 212 39.85 -0.56 31.55
CA ALA A 212 38.83 -1.58 31.56
C ALA A 212 37.70 -1.25 30.56
N TYR A 213 37.22 0.03 30.56
CA TYR A 213 36.17 0.46 29.67
C TYR A 213 36.57 0.35 28.19
N THR A 214 37.80 0.75 27.83
CA THR A 214 38.30 0.65 26.46
C THR A 214 38.38 -0.79 25.99
N LEU A 215 38.88 -1.69 26.83
CA LEU A 215 38.99 -3.12 26.53
C LEU A 215 37.59 -3.76 26.36
N LEU A 216 36.65 -3.49 27.27
CA LEU A 216 35.29 -4.02 27.20
C LEU A 216 34.51 -3.47 26.01
N ASN A 217 34.68 -2.18 25.72
CA ASN A 217 34.02 -1.55 24.58
C ASN A 217 34.59 -2.07 23.24
N SER A 218 35.88 -2.36 23.18
CA SER A 218 36.49 -3.01 21.99
C SER A 218 35.89 -4.39 21.72
N ILE A 219 35.63 -5.17 22.79
CA ILE A 219 34.97 -6.48 22.69
C ILE A 219 33.51 -6.30 22.24
N LEU A 220 32.76 -5.30 22.75
CA LEU A 220 31.37 -5.06 22.36
C LEU A 220 31.21 -4.64 20.89
N ALA A 221 32.25 -4.02 20.29
CA ALA A 221 32.26 -3.62 18.90
C ALA A 221 32.36 -4.82 17.94
N GLU A 222 32.78 -5.96 18.41
CA GLU A 222 32.95 -7.20 17.65
C GLU A 222 31.64 -8.02 17.59
N SER A 223 31.65 -9.06 16.77
CA SER A 223 30.53 -9.99 16.65
C SER A 223 30.50 -10.96 17.84
N LEU A 224 29.56 -10.74 18.76
CA LEU A 224 29.35 -11.56 19.96
C LEU A 224 28.07 -12.39 19.84
N ARG A 225 27.96 -13.43 20.66
CA ARG A 225 26.70 -14.15 20.92
C ARG A 225 25.71 -13.21 21.63
N GLU A 226 24.45 -13.25 21.27
CA GLU A 226 23.43 -12.29 21.78
C GLU A 226 23.35 -12.23 23.32
N PRO A 227 23.33 -13.37 24.07
CA PRO A 227 23.35 -13.32 25.54
C PRO A 227 24.61 -12.68 26.13
N GLU A 228 25.79 -12.95 25.54
CA GLU A 228 27.05 -12.34 25.99
C GLU A 228 27.10 -10.84 25.68
N ARG A 229 26.57 -10.44 24.51
CA ARG A 229 26.43 -9.03 24.12
C ARG A 229 25.54 -8.26 25.10
N GLU A 230 24.41 -8.83 25.49
CA GLU A 230 23.46 -8.21 26.43
C GLU A 230 24.13 -8.01 27.81
N LEU A 231 24.77 -9.04 28.35
CA LEU A 231 25.50 -8.98 29.63
C LEU A 231 26.63 -7.94 29.59
N LEU A 232 27.42 -7.92 28.50
CA LEU A 232 28.51 -6.95 28.34
C LEU A 232 27.99 -5.52 28.18
N SER A 233 26.89 -5.33 27.47
CA SER A 233 26.22 -4.03 27.32
C SER A 233 25.72 -3.52 28.68
N ASN A 234 25.07 -4.37 29.48
CA ASN A 234 24.61 -4.02 30.82
C ASN A 234 25.77 -3.67 31.77
N LEU A 235 26.90 -4.37 31.64
CA LEU A 235 28.13 -4.05 32.38
C LEU A 235 28.63 -2.64 32.02
N LEU A 236 28.75 -2.32 30.74
CA LEU A 236 29.19 -0.99 30.27
C LEU A 236 28.22 0.11 30.66
N LEU A 237 26.91 -0.10 30.58
CA LEU A 237 25.89 0.83 31.07
C LEU A 237 26.01 1.08 32.56
N ALA A 238 26.32 0.05 33.36
CA ALA A 238 26.56 0.21 34.79
C ALA A 238 27.88 0.98 35.08
N MET A 239 28.88 0.85 34.21
CA MET A 239 30.08 1.69 34.29
C MET A 239 29.78 3.15 33.91
N ASP A 240 28.98 3.41 32.90
CA ASP A 240 28.60 4.75 32.46
C ASP A 240 27.74 5.50 33.47
N SER A 241 27.07 4.81 34.38
CA SER A 241 26.30 5.41 35.47
C SER A 241 27.15 6.05 36.59
N SER A 242 28.49 5.96 36.49
CA SER A 242 29.43 6.47 37.48
C SER A 242 29.55 8.01 37.51
N GLU A 243 29.76 8.59 38.68
CA GLU A 243 30.04 10.02 38.87
C GLU A 243 31.54 10.29 38.86
N LYS A 244 31.97 11.24 38.03
CA LYS A 244 33.38 11.65 37.94
C LYS A 244 33.75 12.61 39.09
N ASP A 245 34.71 12.23 39.90
CA ASP A 245 35.33 13.11 40.92
C ASP A 245 36.74 13.52 40.46
N GLU A 246 36.85 14.75 39.94
CA GLU A 246 38.12 15.28 39.41
C GLU A 246 39.16 15.55 40.52
N ASN A 247 38.73 15.90 41.75
CA ASN A 247 39.64 16.18 42.85
C ASN A 247 40.32 14.89 43.37
N ALA A 248 39.52 13.83 43.45
CA ALA A 248 40.04 12.51 43.90
C ALA A 248 40.59 11.66 42.75
N GLN A 249 40.46 12.09 41.49
CA GLN A 249 40.87 11.35 40.30
C GLN A 249 40.25 9.93 40.20
N VAL A 250 38.96 9.83 40.61
CA VAL A 250 38.21 8.57 40.61
C VAL A 250 36.83 8.71 40.03
N PHE A 251 36.26 7.62 39.51
CA PHE A 251 34.84 7.46 39.22
C PHE A 251 34.16 6.78 40.40
N ARG A 252 33.12 7.42 40.95
CA ARG A 252 32.31 6.89 42.07
C ARG A 252 31.09 6.15 41.53
N PHE A 253 30.78 5.05 42.18
CA PHE A 253 29.64 4.20 41.81
C PHE A 253 28.69 4.08 43.01
N ASP A 254 27.42 3.90 42.72
CA ASP A 254 26.50 3.42 43.74
C ASP A 254 26.70 1.91 44.00
N ALA A 255 26.19 1.41 45.10
CA ALA A 255 26.33 0.00 45.49
C ALA A 255 25.63 -0.94 44.48
N LYS A 256 24.56 -0.45 43.83
CA LYS A 256 23.81 -1.23 42.83
C LYS A 256 24.62 -1.38 41.55
N SER A 257 25.21 -0.31 41.02
CA SER A 257 26.05 -0.35 39.82
C SER A 257 27.26 -1.25 40.01
N LYS A 258 27.92 -1.18 41.16
CA LYS A 258 29.02 -2.11 41.50
C LYS A 258 28.54 -3.57 41.49
N SER A 259 27.42 -3.85 42.15
CA SER A 259 26.84 -5.20 42.19
C SER A 259 26.47 -5.70 40.77
N THR A 260 25.94 -4.83 39.94
CA THR A 260 25.61 -5.18 38.52
C THR A 260 26.87 -5.51 37.72
N ILE A 261 27.96 -4.75 37.88
CA ILE A 261 29.25 -5.01 37.23
C ILE A 261 29.82 -6.36 37.69
N GLU A 262 29.85 -6.60 39.02
CA GLU A 262 30.37 -7.87 39.58
C GLU A 262 29.53 -9.09 39.16
N SER A 263 28.19 -8.96 39.13
CA SER A 263 27.28 -9.98 38.68
C SER A 263 27.47 -10.27 37.17
N ALA A 264 27.52 -9.25 36.35
CA ALA A 264 27.73 -9.43 34.91
C ALA A 264 29.09 -10.12 34.60
N ILE A 265 30.14 -9.76 35.33
CA ILE A 265 31.46 -10.46 35.22
C ILE A 265 31.34 -11.90 35.66
N ALA A 266 30.64 -12.19 36.76
CA ALA A 266 30.45 -13.55 37.25
C ALA A 266 29.65 -14.40 36.26
N ASP A 267 28.55 -13.84 35.75
CA ASP A 267 27.69 -14.50 34.77
C ASP A 267 28.43 -14.79 33.46
N LEU A 268 29.18 -13.81 32.91
CA LEU A 268 30.01 -14.01 31.72
C LEU A 268 31.16 -15.03 31.96
N ASN A 269 31.70 -15.13 33.18
CA ASN A 269 32.70 -16.12 33.51
C ASN A 269 32.16 -17.54 33.72
N THR A 270 30.87 -17.66 34.08
CA THR A 270 30.19 -18.94 34.27
C THR A 270 29.38 -19.40 33.08
N THR A 271 29.24 -18.56 32.05
CA THR A 271 28.50 -18.89 30.84
C THR A 271 29.12 -20.14 30.17
N ASP A 272 28.31 -21.18 30.04
CA ASP A 272 28.68 -22.44 29.42
C ASP A 272 28.28 -22.45 27.95
N ALA A 273 29.26 -22.56 27.05
CA ALA A 273 29.03 -22.60 25.60
C ALA A 273 28.15 -23.78 25.19
N GLU A 274 28.32 -24.97 25.79
CA GLU A 274 27.49 -26.13 25.46
C GLU A 274 26.04 -25.96 25.90
N LYS A 275 25.79 -25.26 27.01
CA LYS A 275 24.44 -24.93 27.47
C LYS A 275 23.76 -23.92 26.56
N MET A 276 24.47 -22.89 26.10
CA MET A 276 24.00 -21.91 25.12
C MET A 276 23.68 -22.57 23.78
N ASP A 277 24.54 -23.48 23.30
CA ASP A 277 24.31 -24.24 22.08
C ASP A 277 23.11 -25.18 22.24
N GLY A 278 22.92 -25.77 23.42
CA GLY A 278 21.76 -26.58 23.76
C GLY A 278 20.44 -25.79 23.77
N GLU A 279 20.43 -24.54 24.24
CA GLU A 279 19.26 -23.66 24.18
C GLU A 279 18.96 -23.21 22.75
N THR A 280 20.00 -22.93 21.98
CA THR A 280 19.88 -22.63 20.54
C THR A 280 19.31 -23.82 19.76
N LEU A 281 19.78 -25.03 20.02
CA LEU A 281 19.23 -26.25 19.43
C LEU A 281 17.79 -26.52 19.86
N LYS A 282 17.41 -26.19 21.09
CA LYS A 282 15.99 -26.23 21.53
C LYS A 282 15.11 -25.27 20.77
N SER A 283 15.61 -24.08 20.43
CA SER A 283 14.86 -23.11 19.61
C SER A 283 14.60 -23.62 18.18
N LEU A 284 15.51 -24.45 17.63
CA LEU A 284 15.36 -25.12 16.34
C LEU A 284 14.34 -26.28 16.37
N LYS A 285 13.92 -26.73 17.53
CA LYS A 285 12.94 -27.83 17.66
C LYS A 285 11.56 -27.47 17.07
N ASN A 286 11.27 -26.17 16.93
CA ASN A 286 10.03 -25.65 16.36
C ASN A 286 10.19 -25.22 14.88
N VAL A 287 11.25 -25.62 14.20
CA VAL A 287 11.49 -25.30 12.79
C VAL A 287 10.48 -26.03 11.92
N VAL A 288 9.74 -25.30 11.11
CA VAL A 288 8.82 -25.86 10.11
C VAL A 288 9.64 -26.43 8.96
N LEU A 289 9.52 -27.72 8.68
CA LEU A 289 10.21 -28.35 7.57
C LEU A 289 9.74 -27.76 6.24
N PRO A 290 10.66 -27.62 5.24
CA PRO A 290 10.28 -27.20 3.91
C PRO A 290 9.20 -28.12 3.33
N LYS A 291 8.24 -27.53 2.63
CA LYS A 291 7.17 -28.26 1.96
C LYS A 291 7.35 -28.17 0.45
N GLU A 292 7.22 -29.31 -0.23
CA GLU A 292 7.13 -29.32 -1.70
C GLU A 292 5.66 -29.17 -2.08
N ALA A 293 5.39 -28.32 -3.10
CA ALA A 293 4.06 -28.11 -3.62
C ALA A 293 4.08 -28.05 -5.15
N GLU A 294 3.05 -28.59 -5.77
CA GLU A 294 2.85 -28.58 -7.22
C GLU A 294 2.00 -27.39 -7.63
N VAL A 295 2.44 -26.67 -8.64
CA VAL A 295 1.68 -25.59 -9.26
C VAL A 295 0.57 -26.18 -10.13
N ILE A 296 -0.68 -26.04 -9.69
CA ILE A 296 -1.84 -26.54 -10.41
C ILE A 296 -2.58 -25.48 -11.22
N GLY A 297 -2.29 -24.22 -10.97
CA GLY A 297 -2.93 -23.11 -11.65
C GLY A 297 -2.15 -21.82 -11.56
N VAL A 298 -2.35 -20.97 -12.54
CA VAL A 298 -1.84 -19.61 -12.58
C VAL A 298 -3.03 -18.68 -12.67
N TYR A 299 -3.13 -17.72 -11.75
CA TYR A 299 -4.19 -16.73 -11.77
C TYR A 299 -3.68 -15.38 -12.29
N GLN A 300 -4.55 -14.62 -12.94
CA GLN A 300 -4.22 -13.31 -13.50
C GLN A 300 -4.09 -12.26 -12.39
N ALA A 301 -2.85 -12.00 -11.98
CA ALA A 301 -2.52 -10.97 -11.01
C ALA A 301 -2.32 -9.61 -11.68
N SER A 302 -2.48 -8.54 -10.89
CA SER A 302 -2.19 -7.17 -11.33
C SER A 302 -1.18 -6.55 -10.39
N GLN A 303 -0.18 -5.86 -10.93
CA GLN A 303 0.76 -5.08 -10.11
C GLN A 303 0.10 -3.90 -9.38
N MET A 304 -1.09 -3.51 -9.81
CA MET A 304 -1.86 -2.42 -9.21
C MET A 304 -2.73 -2.87 -8.03
N ALA A 305 -2.93 -4.19 -7.85
CA ALA A 305 -3.74 -4.73 -6.76
C ALA A 305 -2.85 -5.51 -5.79
N VAL A 306 -3.02 -5.28 -4.50
CA VAL A 306 -2.34 -6.05 -3.46
C VAL A 306 -3.01 -7.42 -3.37
N THR A 307 -2.46 -8.39 -4.10
CA THR A 307 -2.97 -9.77 -4.15
C THR A 307 -1.92 -10.72 -3.60
N PRO A 308 -2.31 -11.84 -2.94
CA PRO A 308 -1.34 -12.86 -2.54
C PRO A 308 -0.63 -13.43 -3.77
N ASP A 309 0.67 -13.70 -3.65
CA ASP A 309 1.43 -14.36 -4.73
C ASP A 309 1.07 -15.84 -4.86
N LEU A 310 0.64 -16.44 -3.75
CA LEU A 310 0.32 -17.86 -3.63
C LEU A 310 -1.02 -18.06 -2.91
N PHE A 311 -1.87 -18.91 -3.46
CA PHE A 311 -2.96 -19.55 -2.75
C PHE A 311 -2.59 -20.99 -2.42
N VAL A 312 -2.72 -21.36 -1.16
CA VAL A 312 -2.38 -22.69 -0.64
C VAL A 312 -3.57 -23.25 0.17
N PRO A 313 -3.74 -24.57 0.29
CA PRO A 313 -4.75 -25.15 1.17
C PRO A 313 -4.54 -24.71 2.62
N LEU A 314 -5.62 -24.60 3.39
CA LEU A 314 -5.58 -24.17 4.79
C LEU A 314 -4.60 -24.99 5.66
N PRO A 315 -4.55 -26.34 5.58
CA PRO A 315 -3.59 -27.12 6.38
C PRO A 315 -2.13 -26.80 6.04
N LEU A 316 -1.82 -26.59 4.76
CA LEU A 316 -0.49 -26.17 4.32
C LEU A 316 -0.16 -24.77 4.85
N ALA A 317 -1.12 -23.82 4.77
CA ALA A 317 -0.97 -22.48 5.31
C ALA A 317 -0.68 -22.49 6.81
N GLN A 318 -1.44 -23.27 7.58
CA GLN A 318 -1.23 -23.44 9.03
C GLN A 318 0.14 -24.01 9.35
N SER A 319 0.59 -25.01 8.57
CA SER A 319 1.94 -25.58 8.70
C SER A 319 3.02 -24.55 8.43
N LEU A 320 2.95 -23.83 7.31
CA LEU A 320 3.93 -22.80 6.92
C LEU A 320 3.98 -21.64 7.91
N ALA A 321 2.83 -21.22 8.43
CA ALA A 321 2.74 -20.19 9.45
C ALA A 321 3.09 -20.68 10.88
N GLY A 322 3.38 -21.99 11.05
CA GLY A 322 3.71 -22.56 12.37
C GLY A 322 2.58 -22.47 13.39
N LEU A 323 1.32 -22.49 12.93
CA LEU A 323 0.12 -22.31 13.77
C LEU A 323 -0.43 -23.63 14.32
N GLY A 324 0.05 -24.78 13.82
CA GLY A 324 -0.57 -26.08 14.13
C GLY A 324 -1.98 -26.16 13.57
N GLN A 325 -3.00 -26.26 14.43
CA GLN A 325 -4.42 -26.25 14.03
C GLN A 325 -5.10 -24.89 14.26
N ALA A 326 -4.36 -23.90 14.78
CA ALA A 326 -4.88 -22.56 15.01
C ALA A 326 -4.91 -21.74 13.71
N VAL A 327 -5.62 -20.62 13.74
CA VAL A 327 -5.67 -19.63 12.67
C VAL A 327 -5.34 -18.24 13.20
N GLN A 328 -5.03 -17.31 12.33
CA GLN A 328 -4.79 -15.91 12.68
C GLN A 328 -6.10 -15.15 12.92
N GLY A 329 -7.18 -15.61 12.31
CA GLY A 329 -8.48 -14.98 12.44
C GLY A 329 -9.55 -15.70 11.61
N ILE A 330 -10.71 -15.08 11.53
CA ILE A 330 -11.85 -15.55 10.75
C ILE A 330 -12.18 -14.50 9.69
N ALA A 331 -12.19 -14.91 8.45
CA ALA A 331 -12.61 -14.12 7.32
C ALA A 331 -14.13 -14.12 7.22
N LEU A 332 -14.75 -12.96 7.37
CA LEU A 332 -16.20 -12.78 7.22
C LEU A 332 -16.49 -12.22 5.83
N ARG A 333 -17.41 -12.88 5.13
CA ARG A 333 -17.99 -12.42 3.90
C ARG A 333 -19.39 -11.94 4.16
N LEU A 334 -19.69 -10.71 3.77
CA LEU A 334 -21.00 -10.10 3.90
C LEU A 334 -21.75 -10.17 2.57
N ASP A 335 -23.07 -10.12 2.61
CA ASP A 335 -23.93 -9.99 1.44
C ASP A 335 -23.63 -8.72 0.63
N ASN A 336 -23.31 -7.60 1.33
CA ASN A 336 -22.83 -6.37 0.71
C ASN A 336 -21.49 -5.95 1.34
N PRO A 337 -20.37 -5.98 0.59
CA PRO A 337 -19.05 -5.62 1.10
C PRO A 337 -18.94 -4.16 1.52
N TYR A 338 -19.78 -3.27 0.98
CA TYR A 338 -19.74 -1.83 1.29
C TYR A 338 -20.34 -1.49 2.66
N ASP A 339 -21.10 -2.41 3.26
CA ASP A 339 -21.69 -2.26 4.60
C ASP A 339 -20.76 -2.76 5.72
N ALA A 340 -19.52 -3.14 5.38
CA ALA A 340 -18.55 -3.72 6.32
C ALA A 340 -18.28 -2.84 7.55
N GLU A 341 -18.25 -1.51 7.40
CA GLU A 341 -18.00 -0.59 8.52
C GLU A 341 -19.19 -0.53 9.49
N THR A 342 -20.41 -0.42 8.95
CA THR A 342 -21.65 -0.42 9.75
C THR A 342 -21.86 -1.76 10.43
N PHE A 343 -21.59 -2.86 9.72
CA PHE A 343 -21.58 -4.20 10.28
C PHE A 343 -20.56 -4.34 11.41
N ALA A 344 -19.31 -3.95 11.21
CA ALA A 344 -18.26 -4.06 12.21
C ALA A 344 -18.59 -3.26 13.49
N ALA A 345 -19.21 -2.08 13.34
CA ALA A 345 -19.64 -1.26 14.46
C ALA A 345 -20.73 -1.95 15.31
N SER A 346 -21.71 -2.58 14.65
CA SER A 346 -22.79 -3.32 15.32
C SER A 346 -22.31 -4.65 15.92
N ALA A 347 -21.49 -5.39 15.19
CA ALA A 347 -20.98 -6.71 15.59
C ALA A 347 -20.03 -6.64 16.80
N ARG A 348 -19.28 -5.54 16.98
CA ARG A 348 -18.45 -5.32 18.19
C ARG A 348 -19.25 -5.33 19.48
N GLN A 349 -20.48 -4.85 19.45
CA GLN A 349 -21.36 -4.87 20.64
C GLN A 349 -21.80 -6.27 21.01
N THR A 350 -21.93 -7.16 20.02
CA THR A 350 -22.39 -8.54 20.20
C THR A 350 -21.25 -9.51 20.52
N LEU A 351 -20.09 -9.34 19.89
CA LEU A 351 -18.94 -10.24 20.00
C LEU A 351 -18.04 -9.95 21.22
N GLY A 352 -18.18 -8.76 21.81
CA GLY A 352 -17.40 -8.36 22.99
C GLY A 352 -16.05 -7.70 22.67
N PRO A 353 -15.37 -7.15 23.70
CA PRO A 353 -14.15 -6.34 23.54
C PRO A 353 -12.89 -7.17 23.22
N GLU A 354 -12.93 -8.49 23.40
CA GLU A 354 -11.80 -9.38 23.13
C GLU A 354 -11.57 -9.62 21.62
N VAL A 355 -12.54 -9.21 20.78
CA VAL A 355 -12.50 -9.43 19.34
C VAL A 355 -12.20 -8.13 18.62
N SER A 356 -11.17 -8.16 17.78
CA SER A 356 -10.85 -7.10 16.84
C SER A 356 -11.50 -7.38 15.49
N LEU A 357 -12.25 -6.41 14.97
CA LEU A 357 -12.86 -6.46 13.65
C LEU A 357 -12.20 -5.40 12.77
N VAL A 358 -11.51 -5.85 11.74
CA VAL A 358 -10.84 -4.99 10.76
C VAL A 358 -11.57 -5.12 9.42
N THR A 359 -12.12 -4.04 8.91
CA THR A 359 -12.79 -4.03 7.61
C THR A 359 -11.79 -3.98 6.46
N TRP A 360 -12.20 -4.43 5.27
CA TRP A 360 -11.38 -4.32 4.05
C TRP A 360 -10.98 -2.86 3.77
N GLY A 361 -11.88 -1.89 4.05
CA GLY A 361 -11.59 -0.47 3.90
C GLY A 361 -10.47 0.00 4.83
N GLN A 362 -10.47 -0.43 6.09
CA GLN A 362 -9.42 -0.13 7.06
C GLN A 362 -8.10 -0.84 6.72
N GLN A 363 -8.16 -2.09 6.30
CA GLN A 363 -6.97 -2.86 5.93
C GLN A 363 -6.21 -2.23 4.76
N TYR A 364 -6.93 -1.69 3.77
CA TYR A 364 -6.36 -1.06 2.58
C TYR A 364 -6.49 0.46 2.58
N GLN A 365 -6.72 1.09 3.74
CA GLN A 365 -6.95 2.53 3.88
C GLN A 365 -5.82 3.36 3.25
N ALA A 366 -4.57 3.00 3.49
CA ALA A 366 -3.43 3.71 2.91
C ALA A 366 -3.44 3.67 1.37
N PHE A 367 -3.77 2.52 0.81
CA PHE A 367 -3.88 2.33 -0.64
C PHE A 367 -5.02 3.16 -1.24
N PHE A 368 -6.21 3.13 -0.63
CA PHE A 368 -7.34 3.91 -1.10
C PHE A 368 -7.13 5.42 -0.93
N SER A 369 -6.46 5.85 0.14
CA SER A 369 -6.13 7.27 0.31
C SER A 369 -5.18 7.78 -0.78
N LEU A 370 -4.23 6.95 -1.26
CA LEU A 370 -3.38 7.28 -2.40
C LEU A 370 -4.19 7.41 -3.70
N ILE A 371 -5.16 6.51 -3.93
CA ILE A 371 -6.05 6.58 -5.09
C ILE A 371 -6.89 7.86 -5.05
N GLU A 372 -7.46 8.20 -3.90
CA GLU A 372 -8.25 9.42 -3.74
C GLU A 372 -7.39 10.68 -3.93
N GLN A 373 -6.18 10.71 -3.38
CA GLN A 373 -5.24 11.80 -3.59
C GLN A 373 -4.87 11.94 -5.07
N GLN A 374 -4.57 10.85 -5.75
CA GLN A 374 -4.27 10.85 -7.18
C GLN A 374 -5.46 11.34 -8.00
N ARG A 375 -6.69 10.93 -7.65
CA ARG A 375 -7.93 11.42 -8.27
C ARG A 375 -8.07 12.92 -8.11
N GLY A 376 -7.82 13.45 -6.91
CA GLY A 376 -7.83 14.90 -6.64
C GLY A 376 -6.81 15.65 -7.50
N MET A 377 -5.59 15.12 -7.63
CA MET A 377 -4.57 15.69 -8.53
C MET A 377 -4.99 15.67 -10.00
N MET A 378 -5.63 14.59 -10.46
CA MET A 378 -6.16 14.51 -11.82
C MET A 378 -7.26 15.55 -12.08
N TYR A 379 -8.20 15.72 -11.16
CA TYR A 379 -9.20 16.80 -11.27
C TYR A 379 -8.54 18.16 -11.37
N PHE A 380 -7.53 18.43 -10.54
CA PHE A 380 -6.80 19.69 -10.56
C PHE A 380 -6.11 19.91 -11.91
N LEU A 381 -5.30 18.96 -12.37
CA LEU A 381 -4.57 19.05 -13.65
C LEU A 381 -5.53 19.19 -14.85
N LEU A 382 -6.60 18.39 -14.89
CA LEU A 382 -7.55 18.43 -15.99
C LEU A 382 -8.39 19.71 -15.99
N SER A 383 -8.61 20.35 -14.84
CA SER A 383 -9.28 21.64 -14.76
C SER A 383 -8.52 22.75 -15.50
N PHE A 384 -7.18 22.68 -15.56
CA PHE A 384 -6.38 23.60 -16.37
C PHE A 384 -6.65 23.46 -17.87
N ILE A 385 -6.94 22.27 -18.37
CA ILE A 385 -7.29 22.08 -19.80
C ILE A 385 -8.59 22.84 -20.13
N VAL A 386 -9.59 22.74 -19.24
CA VAL A 386 -10.83 23.48 -19.40
C VAL A 386 -10.61 24.99 -19.24
N LEU A 387 -9.75 25.39 -18.32
CA LEU A 387 -9.36 26.79 -18.13
C LEU A 387 -8.68 27.37 -19.37
N VAL A 388 -7.72 26.64 -19.96
CA VAL A 388 -7.07 27.03 -21.22
C VAL A 388 -8.09 27.14 -22.35
N SER A 389 -9.04 26.23 -22.44
CA SER A 389 -10.14 26.29 -23.39
C SER A 389 -11.02 27.54 -23.20
N ALA A 390 -11.30 27.91 -21.94
CA ALA A 390 -12.03 29.12 -21.60
C ALA A 390 -11.25 30.40 -22.00
N PHE A 391 -9.93 30.45 -21.78
CA PHE A 391 -9.08 31.54 -22.25
C PHE A 391 -9.03 31.63 -23.78
N SER A 392 -8.95 30.50 -24.48
CA SER A 392 -9.04 30.46 -25.94
C SER A 392 -10.36 31.04 -26.42
N MET A 393 -11.47 30.66 -25.76
CA MET A 393 -12.78 31.22 -26.04
C MET A 393 -12.82 32.73 -25.78
N MET A 394 -12.25 33.22 -24.68
CA MET A 394 -12.17 34.65 -24.37
C MET A 394 -11.41 35.41 -25.47
N ALA A 395 -10.27 34.89 -25.94
CA ALA A 395 -9.51 35.50 -27.04
C ALA A 395 -10.33 35.59 -28.34
N VAL A 396 -11.04 34.51 -28.69
CA VAL A 396 -11.95 34.51 -29.85
C VAL A 396 -13.06 35.53 -29.69
N MET A 397 -13.66 35.62 -28.51
CA MET A 397 -14.71 36.61 -28.23
C MET A 397 -14.22 38.07 -28.35
N PHE A 398 -12.97 38.35 -27.92
CA PHE A 398 -12.34 39.65 -28.17
C PHE A 398 -12.19 39.93 -29.66
N THR A 399 -11.73 38.95 -30.44
CA THR A 399 -11.59 39.08 -31.90
C THR A 399 -12.96 39.36 -32.56
N VAL A 400 -14.01 38.60 -32.18
CA VAL A 400 -15.37 38.82 -32.67
C VAL A 400 -15.89 40.21 -32.26
N THR A 401 -15.61 40.65 -31.04
CA THR A 401 -15.99 41.99 -30.57
C THR A 401 -15.36 43.09 -31.42
N ILE A 402 -14.07 42.95 -31.76
CA ILE A 402 -13.36 43.94 -32.62
C ILE A 402 -13.96 43.93 -34.04
N GLN A 403 -14.21 42.76 -34.63
CA GLN A 403 -14.80 42.64 -35.96
C GLN A 403 -16.21 43.18 -36.03
N LYS A 404 -17.00 42.99 -34.96
CA LYS A 404 -18.38 43.44 -34.85
C LYS A 404 -18.55 44.87 -34.28
N ARG A 405 -17.43 45.59 -34.09
CA ARG A 405 -17.42 46.92 -33.46
C ARG A 405 -18.37 47.91 -34.12
N ARG A 406 -18.47 47.86 -35.47
CA ARG A 406 -19.38 48.72 -36.24
C ARG A 406 -20.86 48.39 -35.94
N GLU A 407 -21.20 47.10 -35.93
CA GLU A 407 -22.58 46.68 -35.65
C GLU A 407 -22.97 47.05 -34.20
N ILE A 408 -22.04 46.92 -33.25
CA ILE A 408 -22.23 47.36 -31.86
C ILE A 408 -22.42 48.87 -31.78
N GLY A 409 -21.65 49.65 -32.57
CA GLY A 409 -21.78 51.09 -32.66
C GLY A 409 -23.16 51.52 -33.17
N VAL A 410 -23.66 50.86 -34.21
CA VAL A 410 -25.03 51.10 -34.76
C VAL A 410 -26.09 50.76 -33.73
N MET A 411 -26.00 49.63 -33.04
CA MET A 411 -26.96 49.27 -31.99
C MET A 411 -27.01 50.31 -30.87
N LYS A 412 -25.84 50.84 -30.46
CA LYS A 412 -25.77 51.91 -29.46
C LYS A 412 -26.36 53.25 -29.97
N ALA A 413 -26.13 53.61 -31.23
CA ALA A 413 -26.68 54.79 -31.83
C ALA A 413 -28.20 54.71 -31.93
N LEU A 414 -28.78 53.52 -32.08
CA LEU A 414 -30.24 53.24 -32.05
C LEU A 414 -30.78 53.12 -30.61
N GLY A 415 -29.99 53.37 -29.56
CA GLY A 415 -30.44 53.45 -28.17
C GLY A 415 -30.25 52.14 -27.35
N ALA A 416 -29.48 51.16 -27.85
CA ALA A 416 -29.23 49.97 -27.08
C ALA A 416 -28.41 50.26 -25.79
N ALA A 417 -28.95 49.84 -24.65
CA ALA A 417 -28.29 49.98 -23.35
C ALA A 417 -27.04 49.06 -23.26
N PRO A 418 -25.97 49.48 -22.54
CA PRO A 418 -24.76 48.66 -22.35
C PRO A 418 -25.04 47.24 -21.85
N ASN A 419 -26.00 47.07 -20.95
CA ASN A 419 -26.38 45.78 -20.41
C ASN A 419 -27.01 44.84 -21.45
N GLN A 420 -27.64 45.38 -22.49
CA GLN A 420 -28.19 44.58 -23.59
C GLN A 420 -27.07 43.98 -24.44
N ILE A 421 -26.01 44.74 -24.66
CA ILE A 421 -24.83 44.29 -25.39
C ILE A 421 -24.12 43.19 -24.58
N VAL A 422 -23.93 43.38 -23.26
CA VAL A 422 -23.35 42.36 -22.39
C VAL A 422 -24.17 41.07 -22.47
N ARG A 423 -25.50 41.15 -22.41
CA ARG A 423 -26.38 39.96 -22.49
C ARG A 423 -26.23 39.21 -23.81
N VAL A 424 -26.07 39.89 -24.94
CA VAL A 424 -25.88 39.24 -26.25
C VAL A 424 -24.61 38.43 -26.27
N PHE A 425 -23.50 38.98 -25.82
CA PHE A 425 -22.21 38.24 -25.75
C PHE A 425 -22.22 37.13 -24.69
N LEU A 426 -22.90 37.36 -23.56
CA LEU A 426 -23.08 36.35 -22.53
C LEU A 426 -23.88 35.15 -23.07
N TYR A 427 -25.02 35.39 -23.74
CA TYR A 427 -25.80 34.33 -24.38
C TYR A 427 -24.99 33.58 -25.43
N GLN A 428 -24.17 34.26 -26.21
CA GLN A 428 -23.28 33.62 -27.16
C GLN A 428 -22.29 32.70 -26.45
N GLY A 429 -21.68 33.14 -25.34
CA GLY A 429 -20.78 32.33 -24.50
C GLY A 429 -21.48 31.13 -23.88
N MET A 430 -22.70 31.33 -23.36
CA MET A 430 -23.51 30.25 -22.79
C MET A 430 -23.87 29.20 -23.85
N ILE A 431 -24.29 29.62 -25.06
CA ILE A 431 -24.63 28.69 -26.16
C ILE A 431 -23.38 27.88 -26.57
N LEU A 432 -22.23 28.53 -26.78
CA LEU A 432 -21.00 27.85 -27.16
C LEU A 432 -20.51 26.91 -26.06
N GLY A 433 -20.57 27.34 -24.80
CA GLY A 433 -20.23 26.52 -23.65
C GLY A 433 -21.12 25.27 -23.51
N THR A 434 -22.45 25.45 -23.67
CA THR A 434 -23.40 24.34 -23.61
C THR A 434 -23.21 23.36 -24.76
N LEU A 435 -23.12 23.86 -25.99
CA LEU A 435 -22.89 23.02 -27.18
C LEU A 435 -21.55 22.29 -27.08
N GLY A 436 -20.47 22.98 -26.67
CA GLY A 436 -19.16 22.41 -26.48
C GLY A 436 -19.16 21.31 -25.41
N ALA A 437 -19.84 21.53 -24.29
CA ALA A 437 -19.99 20.56 -23.23
C ALA A 437 -20.78 19.32 -23.68
N ILE A 438 -21.94 19.50 -24.33
CA ILE A 438 -22.75 18.37 -24.81
C ILE A 438 -22.00 17.55 -25.87
N LEU A 439 -21.37 18.21 -26.84
CA LEU A 439 -20.59 17.54 -27.87
C LEU A 439 -19.36 16.86 -27.28
N GLY A 440 -18.68 17.50 -26.32
CA GLY A 440 -17.52 16.93 -25.61
C GLY A 440 -17.87 15.67 -24.82
N VAL A 441 -18.98 15.69 -24.06
CA VAL A 441 -19.47 14.50 -23.35
C VAL A 441 -19.90 13.42 -24.32
N GLY A 442 -20.64 13.78 -25.40
CA GLY A 442 -21.08 12.82 -26.42
C GLY A 442 -19.91 12.11 -27.12
N LEU A 443 -18.94 12.88 -27.58
CA LEU A 443 -17.73 12.34 -28.21
C LEU A 443 -16.85 11.57 -27.21
N GLY A 444 -16.75 12.04 -25.96
CA GLY A 444 -16.05 11.32 -24.89
C GLY A 444 -16.63 9.93 -24.66
N ARG A 445 -17.97 9.82 -24.57
CA ARG A 445 -18.67 8.53 -24.49
C ARG A 445 -18.43 7.64 -25.71
N LEU A 446 -18.40 8.25 -26.89
CA LEU A 446 -18.11 7.52 -28.13
C LEU A 446 -16.70 6.93 -28.13
N VAL A 447 -15.70 7.72 -27.73
CA VAL A 447 -14.29 7.25 -27.59
C VAL A 447 -14.23 6.10 -26.58
N ILE A 448 -14.89 6.22 -25.43
CA ILE A 448 -14.95 5.17 -24.41
C ILE A 448 -15.65 3.91 -24.97
N HIS A 449 -16.69 4.05 -25.75
CA HIS A 449 -17.37 2.91 -26.37
C HIS A 449 -16.43 2.14 -27.31
N PHE A 450 -15.65 2.84 -28.12
CA PHE A 450 -14.70 2.24 -29.07
C PHE A 450 -13.30 2.00 -28.50
N ARG A 451 -13.10 2.10 -27.17
CA ARG A 451 -11.80 1.97 -26.52
C ARG A 451 -11.04 0.69 -26.88
N GLY A 452 -11.75 -0.44 -27.02
CA GLY A 452 -11.15 -1.72 -27.41
C GLY A 452 -10.59 -1.70 -28.83
N ALA A 453 -11.31 -1.10 -29.79
CA ALA A 453 -10.82 -0.94 -31.16
C ALA A 453 -9.61 0.03 -31.22
N ILE A 454 -9.65 1.09 -30.43
CA ILE A 454 -8.54 2.05 -30.32
C ILE A 454 -7.29 1.35 -29.73
N GLN A 455 -7.46 0.55 -28.68
CA GLN A 455 -6.37 -0.23 -28.09
C GLN A 455 -5.81 -1.24 -29.09
N ALA A 456 -6.66 -1.95 -29.85
CA ALA A 456 -6.22 -2.87 -30.88
C ALA A 456 -5.42 -2.17 -31.98
N LEU A 457 -5.80 -0.94 -32.35
CA LEU A 457 -5.05 -0.12 -33.30
C LEU A 457 -3.65 0.22 -32.77
N PHE A 458 -3.51 0.64 -31.51
CA PHE A 458 -2.21 0.92 -30.89
C PHE A 458 -1.33 -0.34 -30.83
N ARG A 459 -1.90 -1.50 -30.49
CA ARG A 459 -1.19 -2.79 -30.53
C ARG A 459 -0.66 -3.12 -31.92
N SER A 460 -1.45 -2.88 -32.97
CA SER A 460 -1.01 -3.11 -34.35
C SER A 460 0.14 -2.19 -34.78
N LEU A 461 0.29 -1.02 -34.14
CA LEU A 461 1.40 -0.09 -34.34
C LEU A 461 2.64 -0.43 -33.48
N GLY A 462 2.60 -1.54 -32.72
CA GLY A 462 3.72 -1.97 -31.86
C GLY A 462 3.81 -1.24 -30.51
N PHE A 463 2.81 -0.48 -30.14
CA PHE A 463 2.76 0.25 -28.88
C PHE A 463 1.52 -0.13 -28.07
N ASP A 464 1.70 -0.89 -26.98
CA ASP A 464 0.62 -1.18 -26.02
C ASP A 464 0.96 -0.55 -24.66
N PRO A 465 0.43 0.65 -24.35
CA PRO A 465 0.66 1.32 -23.08
C PRO A 465 -0.08 0.66 -21.90
N PHE A 466 -0.98 -0.29 -22.18
CA PHE A 466 -1.83 -0.95 -21.19
C PHE A 466 -1.69 -2.47 -21.28
N THR A 467 -0.45 -2.98 -21.10
CA THR A 467 -0.19 -4.41 -21.11
C THR A 467 -0.97 -5.12 -20.01
N SER A 468 -1.51 -6.29 -20.31
CA SER A 468 -2.26 -7.10 -19.33
C SER A 468 -1.41 -7.47 -18.10
N SER A 469 -0.10 -7.66 -18.27
CA SER A 469 0.84 -7.92 -17.17
C SER A 469 0.92 -6.77 -16.16
N PHE A 470 0.78 -5.52 -16.60
CA PHE A 470 0.80 -4.36 -15.71
C PHE A 470 -0.57 -4.08 -15.10
N THR A 471 -1.60 -4.03 -15.94
CA THR A 471 -2.96 -3.64 -15.50
C THR A 471 -3.78 -4.83 -14.99
N GLY A 472 -3.44 -6.05 -15.40
CA GLY A 472 -4.23 -7.26 -15.17
C GLY A 472 -5.52 -7.31 -15.99
N PHE A 473 -5.66 -6.50 -17.06
CA PHE A 473 -6.87 -6.43 -17.90
C PHE A 473 -6.52 -6.53 -19.37
N ASN A 474 -7.28 -7.33 -20.11
CA ASN A 474 -7.13 -7.43 -21.56
C ASN A 474 -7.69 -6.21 -22.29
N VAL A 475 -8.69 -5.54 -21.71
CA VAL A 475 -9.31 -4.33 -22.23
C VAL A 475 -9.28 -3.24 -21.15
N LEU A 476 -8.90 -2.04 -21.54
CA LEU A 476 -8.84 -0.87 -20.64
C LEU A 476 -10.19 -0.67 -19.94
N PRO A 477 -10.26 -0.79 -18.59
CA PRO A 477 -11.50 -0.57 -17.86
C PRO A 477 -11.90 0.90 -17.95
N ALA A 478 -13.16 1.17 -18.19
CA ALA A 478 -13.70 2.51 -18.16
C ALA A 478 -15.11 2.48 -17.58
N HIS A 479 -15.41 3.43 -16.71
CA HIS A 479 -16.73 3.57 -16.11
C HIS A 479 -17.28 4.97 -16.39
N ASN A 480 -18.49 5.03 -16.94
CA ASN A 480 -19.18 6.28 -17.20
C ASN A 480 -20.05 6.63 -16.00
N ASP A 481 -19.57 7.54 -15.14
CA ASP A 481 -20.38 8.11 -14.09
C ASP A 481 -21.17 9.33 -14.64
N PRO A 482 -22.49 9.26 -14.72
CA PRO A 482 -23.30 10.36 -15.25
C PRO A 482 -23.25 11.62 -14.38
N LEU A 483 -23.05 11.46 -13.05
CA LEU A 483 -22.95 12.60 -12.14
C LEU A 483 -21.64 13.37 -12.36
N GLU A 484 -20.51 12.65 -12.47
CA GLU A 484 -19.22 13.26 -12.79
C GLU A 484 -19.26 14.01 -14.13
N GLN A 485 -19.84 13.37 -15.16
CA GLN A 485 -19.97 14.00 -16.49
C GLN A 485 -20.84 15.26 -16.45
N ALA A 486 -21.90 15.26 -15.65
CA ALA A 486 -22.73 16.45 -15.45
C ALA A 486 -21.96 17.58 -14.74
N VAL A 487 -21.13 17.26 -13.75
CA VAL A 487 -20.27 18.24 -13.07
C VAL A 487 -19.26 18.85 -14.04
N PHE A 488 -18.65 18.04 -14.92
CA PHE A 488 -17.71 18.55 -15.93
C PHE A 488 -18.38 19.44 -16.97
N ALA A 489 -19.55 19.04 -17.42
CA ALA A 489 -20.36 19.86 -18.34
C ALA A 489 -20.75 21.20 -17.70
N LEU A 490 -21.18 21.20 -16.44
CA LEU A 490 -21.50 22.39 -15.68
C LEU A 490 -20.28 23.29 -15.47
N MET A 491 -19.12 22.71 -15.10
CA MET A 491 -17.86 23.44 -14.93
C MET A 491 -17.45 24.13 -16.24
N ALA A 492 -17.48 23.41 -17.36
CA ALA A 492 -17.17 23.99 -18.67
C ALA A 492 -18.15 25.13 -19.05
N PHE A 493 -19.44 24.93 -18.83
CA PHE A 493 -20.47 25.95 -19.05
C PHE A 493 -20.20 27.21 -18.23
N LEU A 494 -19.90 27.06 -16.92
CA LEU A 494 -19.65 28.19 -16.03
C LEU A 494 -18.37 28.94 -16.43
N LEU A 495 -17.28 28.22 -16.70
CA LEU A 495 -16.00 28.83 -17.09
C LEU A 495 -16.13 29.57 -18.44
N CYS A 496 -16.83 29.00 -19.42
CA CYS A 496 -17.08 29.63 -20.71
C CYS A 496 -17.95 30.86 -20.56
N SER A 497 -18.97 30.80 -19.71
CA SER A 497 -19.86 31.94 -19.43
C SER A 497 -19.10 33.09 -18.77
N LEU A 498 -18.22 32.79 -17.80
CA LEU A 498 -17.35 33.76 -17.14
C LEU A 498 -16.34 34.37 -18.13
N ALA A 499 -15.71 33.51 -18.96
CA ALA A 499 -14.76 33.98 -19.98
C ALA A 499 -15.37 34.93 -20.99
N ALA A 500 -16.65 34.77 -21.31
CA ALA A 500 -17.38 35.67 -22.23
C ALA A 500 -17.72 37.04 -21.60
N LEU A 501 -17.78 37.15 -20.26
CA LEU A 501 -18.13 38.42 -19.58
C LEU A 501 -17.11 39.52 -19.82
N ILE A 502 -15.81 39.17 -19.81
CA ILE A 502 -14.75 40.18 -19.96
C ILE A 502 -14.80 40.89 -21.32
N PRO A 503 -14.80 40.15 -22.46
CA PRO A 503 -14.99 40.80 -23.78
C PRO A 503 -16.32 41.54 -23.90
N ALA A 504 -17.41 40.99 -23.34
CA ALA A 504 -18.72 41.62 -23.35
C ALA A 504 -18.74 42.99 -22.65
N PHE A 505 -18.03 43.08 -21.51
CA PHE A 505 -17.95 44.33 -20.78
C PHE A 505 -17.12 45.39 -21.54
N PHE A 506 -16.03 44.99 -22.19
CA PHE A 506 -15.26 45.87 -23.07
C PHE A 506 -16.08 46.32 -24.28
N ALA A 507 -16.85 45.43 -24.91
CA ALA A 507 -17.78 45.76 -26.00
C ALA A 507 -18.82 46.79 -25.56
N ALA A 508 -19.40 46.60 -24.38
CA ALA A 508 -20.40 47.48 -23.83
C ALA A 508 -19.88 48.89 -23.49
N ARG A 509 -18.61 49.02 -23.12
CA ARG A 509 -17.96 50.32 -22.81
C ARG A 509 -17.42 51.06 -24.04
N SER A 510 -17.35 50.43 -25.22
CA SER A 510 -16.82 51.06 -26.42
C SER A 510 -17.67 52.30 -26.82
N ASP A 511 -16.98 53.39 -27.21
CA ASP A 511 -17.63 54.65 -27.65
C ASP A 511 -18.27 54.46 -29.03
N ALA A 512 -19.59 54.76 -29.16
CA ALA A 512 -20.32 54.62 -30.41
C ALA A 512 -19.75 55.57 -31.50
N ALA A 513 -19.40 56.80 -31.13
CA ALA A 513 -18.87 57.77 -32.08
C ALA A 513 -17.50 57.37 -32.65
N LYS A 514 -16.59 56.84 -31.80
CA LYS A 514 -15.30 56.31 -32.24
C LYS A 514 -15.45 55.03 -33.06
N SER A 515 -16.46 54.22 -32.80
CA SER A 515 -16.74 52.96 -33.51
C SER A 515 -17.25 53.19 -34.94
N LEU A 516 -17.88 54.35 -35.20
CA LEU A 516 -18.41 54.74 -36.51
C LEU A 516 -17.43 55.60 -37.32
N ARG A 517 -16.48 56.32 -36.66
CA ARG A 517 -15.53 57.23 -37.30
C ARG A 517 -14.30 56.56 -37.96
N ASN A 518 -13.92 55.40 -37.52
CA ASN A 518 -12.80 54.64 -38.10
C ASN A 518 -13.29 53.79 -39.30
N LEU A 519 -13.79 54.52 -40.32
CA LEU A 519 -14.06 54.01 -41.64
C LEU A 519 -12.88 54.21 -42.55
#